data_c46339f18617b8cba5ce3c76cb83afc3
#
_entry.id   c46339f18617b8cba5ce3c76cb83afc3
#
_cell.length_a   1.000
_cell.length_b   1.000
_cell.length_c   1.000
_cell.angle_alpha   90.00
_cell.angle_beta   90.00
_cell.angle_gamma   90.00
#
_symmetry.space_group_name_H-M   'P 1'
#
loop_
_entity.id
_entity.type
_entity.pdbx_description
1 polymer ?
#
loop_
_entity_poly.entity_id
_entity_poly.type
_entity_poly.pdbx_seq_one_letter_code
_entity_poly.pdbx_strand_id
1 'polypeptide(L)'
;IISTAHKPDEGVMIPGGICMHSLIFHVDVNSAFLSWESAKRLRDNPDALDLRTINAVIGGDEKMRHGVVLAKSPSAKKYGIMTGEPLSHARQKCPDLVVVPPDHELYAASSRKFIEILEEVAPVIEQCSIDEAFCDMTGTEKLYGDPIAFATKLKDRIYKELGFTVNIGISTNKLLAKMASDFEKPNRVHTLFPEEMAEKFWPLPVESLYGCGKTTAKRLRSLGITTIGALAKADRQMLLSNFKSQGDYLWESANGISSSAVTAESPANKGYGNSVTLPYDVTDTENAHHILLSLCETVGARIRYDKAYISVVQVQIVDNDFHHRCKQLSLPSATNVTEKIYEAACNAFDQGWDHAPIRLLGVSTSKATDESYEQYNLFDQDKFERLSKLNSAIDKIRDKYGDDAIVRACFADTHKN
;
A
#
# COMPACT_ATOMS: atom_id res chain seq x y z
N ILE A 1 0.44 41.47 -8.17
CA ILE A 1 1.91 41.70 -8.13
C ILE A 1 2.30 41.73 -6.65
N ILE A 2 2.65 40.60 -6.06
CA ILE A 2 3.63 40.49 -4.95
C ILE A 2 4.13 39.04 -5.05
N SER A 3 5.35 38.91 -5.54
CA SER A 3 6.17 37.68 -5.54
C SER A 3 6.51 37.36 -4.08
N THR A 4 5.92 36.33 -3.52
CA THR A 4 6.44 35.70 -2.31
C THR A 4 7.43 34.63 -2.75
N ALA A 5 8.70 35.01 -2.81
CA ALA A 5 9.79 34.05 -2.86
C ALA A 5 9.67 33.17 -1.60
N HIS A 6 9.45 31.86 -1.80
CA HIS A 6 9.52 30.88 -0.74
C HIS A 6 10.99 30.81 -0.26
N LYS A 7 11.20 31.19 0.98
CA LYS A 7 12.48 30.98 1.67
C LYS A 7 12.70 29.50 1.87
N PRO A 8 13.94 29.01 1.77
CA PRO A 8 14.28 27.63 2.16
C PRO A 8 13.97 27.44 3.66
N ASP A 9 13.62 26.23 4.01
CA ASP A 9 13.21 25.73 5.33
C ASP A 9 14.06 26.33 6.46
N GLU A 10 13.51 27.34 7.15
CA GLU A 10 14.09 27.86 8.39
C GLU A 10 13.74 26.83 9.46
N GLY A 11 14.71 25.97 9.86
CA GLY A 11 14.55 24.98 10.91
C GLY A 11 13.87 25.57 12.16
N VAL A 12 13.10 24.74 12.86
CA VAL A 12 12.36 25.13 14.07
C VAL A 12 13.34 25.74 15.08
N MET A 13 13.19 27.04 15.33
CA MET A 13 13.97 27.76 16.35
C MET A 13 13.45 27.42 17.73
N ILE A 14 14.22 26.67 18.49
CA ILE A 14 13.98 26.50 19.93
C ILE A 14 14.61 27.67 20.72
N PRO A 15 14.07 28.03 21.91
CA PRO A 15 14.70 29.03 22.77
C PRO A 15 16.15 28.61 23.11
N GLY A 16 17.14 29.29 22.49
CA GLY A 16 18.55 28.97 22.64
C GLY A 16 19.37 29.06 21.33
N GLY A 17 18.73 29.35 20.17
CA GLY A 17 19.44 29.71 18.91
C GLY A 17 20.09 28.55 18.15
N ILE A 18 19.75 27.29 18.44
CA ILE A 18 20.21 26.14 17.67
C ILE A 18 19.18 25.86 16.59
N CYS A 19 19.55 26.04 15.33
CA CYS A 19 18.78 25.61 14.17
C CYS A 19 18.89 24.09 14.10
N MET A 20 17.85 23.36 14.56
CA MET A 20 17.81 21.91 14.37
C MET A 20 17.28 21.62 12.97
N HIS A 21 18.14 21.08 12.10
CA HIS A 21 17.71 20.55 10.82
C HIS A 21 16.95 19.24 11.05
N SER A 22 15.81 19.07 10.38
CA SER A 22 15.09 17.81 10.41
C SER A 22 15.99 16.66 9.93
N LEU A 23 15.91 15.52 10.61
CA LEU A 23 16.66 14.32 10.27
C LEU A 23 15.67 13.16 10.10
N ILE A 24 15.41 12.78 8.87
CA ILE A 24 14.42 11.76 8.52
C ILE A 24 15.13 10.53 7.95
N PHE A 25 14.82 9.37 8.51
CA PHE A 25 15.20 8.08 7.95
C PHE A 25 14.00 7.47 7.24
N HIS A 26 14.23 6.88 6.08
CA HIS A 26 13.30 5.96 5.43
C HIS A 26 13.92 4.56 5.46
N VAL A 27 13.22 3.61 6.09
CA VAL A 27 13.70 2.23 6.25
C VAL A 27 12.81 1.31 5.42
N ASP A 28 13.41 0.52 4.50
CA ASP A 28 12.73 -0.29 3.51
C ASP A 28 13.30 -1.72 3.52
N VAL A 29 12.44 -2.72 3.69
CA VAL A 29 12.84 -4.14 3.74
C VAL A 29 13.11 -4.67 2.34
N ASN A 30 14.30 -5.20 2.12
CA ASN A 30 14.70 -5.70 0.81
C ASN A 30 13.92 -6.97 0.40
N SER A 31 13.13 -6.90 -0.67
CA SER A 31 12.31 -8.01 -1.18
C SER A 31 11.50 -8.69 -0.08
N ALA A 32 10.74 -7.92 0.67
CA ALA A 32 10.13 -8.24 1.96
C ALA A 32 9.56 -9.67 2.06
N PHE A 33 8.55 -10.02 1.27
CA PHE A 33 7.89 -11.33 1.36
C PHE A 33 8.86 -12.50 1.15
N LEU A 34 9.74 -12.40 0.17
CA LEU A 34 10.75 -13.44 -0.07
C LEU A 34 11.77 -13.52 1.08
N SER A 35 12.18 -12.37 1.61
CA SER A 35 13.15 -12.28 2.70
C SER A 35 12.58 -12.82 4.01
N TRP A 36 11.32 -12.53 4.31
CA TRP A 36 10.63 -13.03 5.49
C TRP A 36 10.43 -14.55 5.43
N GLU A 37 10.02 -15.05 4.25
CA GLU A 37 9.90 -16.50 4.02
C GLU A 37 11.25 -17.21 4.19
N SER A 38 12.33 -16.66 3.62
CA SER A 38 13.67 -17.20 3.79
C SER A 38 14.14 -17.16 5.24
N ALA A 39 13.92 -16.04 5.94
CA ALA A 39 14.32 -15.90 7.34
C ALA A 39 13.59 -16.91 8.25
N LYS A 40 12.29 -17.15 8.02
CA LYS A 40 11.53 -18.20 8.72
C LYS A 40 12.11 -19.58 8.46
N ARG A 41 12.29 -19.95 7.20
CA ARG A 41 12.80 -21.28 6.80
C ARG A 41 14.17 -21.58 7.41
N LEU A 42 15.09 -20.61 7.36
CA LEU A 42 16.43 -20.77 7.94
C LEU A 42 16.43 -20.81 9.47
N ARG A 43 15.47 -20.16 10.11
CA ARG A 43 15.28 -20.25 11.57
C ARG A 43 14.75 -21.61 11.98
N ASP A 44 13.78 -22.16 11.23
CA ASP A 44 13.17 -23.45 11.49
C ASP A 44 14.12 -24.60 11.13
N ASN A 45 14.91 -24.44 10.09
CA ASN A 45 15.94 -25.38 9.65
C ASN A 45 17.15 -24.62 9.05
N PRO A 46 18.30 -24.54 9.75
CA PRO A 46 19.50 -23.86 9.26
C PRO A 46 20.06 -24.39 7.94
N ASP A 47 19.78 -25.65 7.60
CA ASP A 47 20.21 -26.27 6.35
C ASP A 47 19.20 -26.07 5.20
N ALA A 48 18.11 -25.35 5.43
CA ALA A 48 17.12 -25.06 4.40
C ALA A 48 17.72 -24.17 3.29
N LEU A 49 17.21 -24.36 2.09
CA LEU A 49 17.62 -23.56 0.94
C LEU A 49 17.17 -22.10 1.11
N ASP A 50 18.13 -21.17 1.10
CA ASP A 50 17.84 -19.75 1.17
C ASP A 50 17.29 -19.24 -0.18
N LEU A 51 16.00 -18.91 -0.21
CA LEU A 51 15.32 -18.44 -1.41
C LEU A 51 15.94 -17.17 -2.02
N ARG A 52 16.69 -16.39 -1.25
CA ARG A 52 17.39 -15.19 -1.71
C ARG A 52 18.58 -15.48 -2.62
N THR A 53 19.13 -16.70 -2.54
CA THR A 53 20.34 -17.12 -3.27
C THR A 53 20.05 -17.86 -4.57
N ILE A 54 18.80 -18.26 -4.79
CA ILE A 54 18.34 -19.03 -5.96
C ILE A 54 17.32 -18.26 -6.78
N ASN A 55 16.94 -18.78 -7.95
CA ASN A 55 15.86 -18.25 -8.77
C ASN A 55 14.50 -18.54 -8.11
N ALA A 56 14.03 -17.66 -7.23
CA ALA A 56 12.81 -17.86 -6.48
C ALA A 56 11.89 -16.64 -6.53
N VAL A 57 10.60 -16.89 -6.43
CA VAL A 57 9.55 -15.89 -6.28
C VAL A 57 8.53 -16.32 -5.23
N ILE A 58 7.91 -15.35 -4.58
CA ILE A 58 6.64 -15.55 -3.91
C ILE A 58 5.54 -15.31 -4.94
N GLY A 59 4.64 -16.25 -5.10
CA GLY A 59 3.58 -16.16 -6.09
C GLY A 59 2.29 -16.84 -5.66
N GLY A 60 1.17 -16.27 -6.11
CA GLY A 60 -0.15 -16.79 -5.80
C GLY A 60 -0.50 -18.09 -6.56
N ASP A 61 -1.71 -18.59 -6.34
CA ASP A 61 -2.19 -19.83 -6.95
C ASP A 61 -2.64 -19.57 -8.42
N GLU A 62 -1.95 -20.25 -9.35
CA GLU A 62 -2.29 -20.17 -10.79
C GLU A 62 -3.64 -20.82 -11.10
N LYS A 63 -4.06 -21.87 -10.37
CA LYS A 63 -5.34 -22.55 -10.58
C LYS A 63 -6.53 -21.65 -10.19
N MET A 64 -6.32 -20.82 -9.19
CA MET A 64 -7.31 -19.85 -8.73
C MET A 64 -7.24 -18.52 -9.49
N ARG A 65 -6.52 -18.45 -10.62
CA ARG A 65 -6.27 -17.22 -11.39
C ARG A 65 -5.56 -16.11 -10.60
N HIS A 66 -4.94 -16.43 -9.47
CA HIS A 66 -4.15 -15.53 -8.63
C HIS A 66 -2.64 -15.68 -8.87
N GLY A 67 -2.24 -16.37 -9.93
CA GLY A 67 -0.85 -16.70 -10.25
C GLY A 67 -0.03 -15.51 -10.72
N VAL A 68 0.26 -14.56 -9.84
CA VAL A 68 1.14 -13.41 -10.10
C VAL A 68 2.34 -13.42 -9.17
N VAL A 69 3.46 -12.85 -9.64
CA VAL A 69 4.68 -12.65 -8.85
C VAL A 69 4.46 -11.53 -7.84
N LEU A 70 4.53 -11.83 -6.54
CA LEU A 70 4.42 -10.85 -5.45
C LEU A 70 5.79 -10.32 -5.04
N ALA A 71 6.80 -11.18 -4.93
CA ALA A 71 8.18 -10.81 -4.63
C ALA A 71 9.13 -11.74 -5.37
N LYS A 72 10.37 -11.30 -5.58
CA LYS A 72 11.39 -12.04 -6.35
C LYS A 72 12.76 -11.92 -5.74
N SER A 73 13.59 -12.97 -5.93
CA SER A 73 14.99 -12.96 -5.56
C SER A 73 15.84 -12.05 -6.47
N PRO A 74 17.03 -11.63 -6.02
CA PRO A 74 17.98 -10.89 -6.87
C PRO A 74 18.39 -11.68 -8.13
N SER A 75 18.51 -13.01 -8.05
CA SER A 75 18.79 -13.88 -9.19
C SER A 75 17.63 -13.95 -10.18
N ALA A 76 16.39 -14.12 -9.71
CA ALA A 76 15.20 -14.07 -10.56
C ALA A 76 15.02 -12.71 -11.26
N LYS A 77 15.40 -11.60 -10.60
CA LYS A 77 15.39 -10.26 -11.21
C LYS A 77 16.29 -10.17 -12.45
N LYS A 78 17.41 -10.91 -12.50
CA LYS A 78 18.34 -10.93 -13.66
C LYS A 78 17.71 -11.52 -14.92
N TYR A 79 16.72 -12.39 -14.79
CA TYR A 79 15.92 -12.92 -15.90
C TYR A 79 14.82 -11.96 -16.38
N GLY A 80 14.78 -10.73 -15.84
CA GLY A 80 13.74 -9.75 -16.20
C GLY A 80 12.36 -10.06 -15.63
N ILE A 81 12.28 -10.90 -14.59
CA ILE A 81 11.03 -11.16 -13.88
C ILE A 81 10.59 -9.89 -13.15
N MET A 82 9.31 -9.53 -13.28
CA MET A 82 8.74 -8.32 -12.67
C MET A 82 7.66 -8.68 -11.63
N THR A 83 7.57 -7.88 -10.57
CA THR A 83 6.44 -7.97 -9.62
C THR A 83 5.16 -7.60 -10.34
N GLY A 84 4.08 -8.36 -10.10
CA GLY A 84 2.79 -8.21 -10.75
C GLY A 84 2.65 -8.94 -12.09
N GLU A 85 3.73 -9.54 -12.65
CA GLU A 85 3.57 -10.34 -13.87
C GLU A 85 3.01 -11.74 -13.58
N PRO A 86 2.31 -12.35 -14.56
CA PRO A 86 1.84 -13.74 -14.45
C PRO A 86 2.99 -14.73 -14.22
N LEU A 87 2.79 -15.72 -13.34
CA LEU A 87 3.78 -16.79 -13.09
C LEU A 87 4.12 -17.58 -14.34
N SER A 88 3.15 -17.78 -15.24
CA SER A 88 3.37 -18.43 -16.54
C SER A 88 4.44 -17.69 -17.38
N HIS A 89 4.42 -16.36 -17.41
CA HIS A 89 5.45 -15.55 -18.08
C HIS A 89 6.78 -15.61 -17.34
N ALA A 90 6.75 -15.57 -16.01
CA ALA A 90 7.96 -15.70 -15.21
C ALA A 90 8.68 -17.03 -15.45
N ARG A 91 7.93 -18.16 -15.53
CA ARG A 91 8.47 -19.48 -15.86
C ARG A 91 9.04 -19.59 -17.29
N GLN A 92 8.44 -18.89 -18.26
CA GLN A 92 9.00 -18.82 -19.62
C GLN A 92 10.38 -18.15 -19.63
N LYS A 93 10.58 -17.12 -18.80
CA LYS A 93 11.87 -16.42 -18.66
C LYS A 93 12.91 -17.23 -17.86
N CYS A 94 12.45 -18.01 -16.89
CA CYS A 94 13.27 -18.78 -15.96
C CYS A 94 12.61 -20.15 -15.72
N PRO A 95 12.94 -21.20 -16.52
CA PRO A 95 12.31 -22.51 -16.41
C PRO A 95 12.53 -23.23 -15.08
N ASP A 96 13.65 -22.95 -14.39
CA ASP A 96 14.02 -23.48 -13.08
C ASP A 96 13.51 -22.63 -11.90
N LEU A 97 12.53 -21.73 -12.16
CA LEU A 97 11.99 -20.84 -11.16
C LEU A 97 11.26 -21.59 -10.03
N VAL A 98 11.73 -21.39 -8.81
CA VAL A 98 11.07 -21.89 -7.60
C VAL A 98 9.96 -20.91 -7.20
N VAL A 99 8.71 -21.38 -7.15
CA VAL A 99 7.55 -20.59 -6.72
C VAL A 99 7.13 -21.05 -5.34
N VAL A 100 7.00 -20.11 -4.41
CA VAL A 100 6.57 -20.34 -3.03
C VAL A 100 5.26 -19.60 -2.81
N PRO A 101 4.22 -20.23 -2.26
CA PRO A 101 2.97 -19.55 -1.94
C PRO A 101 3.17 -18.48 -0.85
N PRO A 102 2.38 -17.40 -0.85
CA PRO A 102 2.47 -16.36 0.18
C PRO A 102 1.91 -16.82 1.53
N ASP A 103 2.57 -16.42 2.61
CA ASP A 103 2.12 -16.56 4.00
C ASP A 103 1.90 -15.16 4.60
N HIS A 104 0.68 -14.62 4.44
CA HIS A 104 0.37 -13.25 4.87
C HIS A 104 0.41 -13.07 6.40
N GLU A 105 0.16 -14.11 7.18
CA GLU A 105 0.27 -14.06 8.65
C GLU A 105 1.72 -13.90 9.09
N LEU A 106 2.62 -14.68 8.47
CA LEU A 106 4.06 -14.52 8.66
C LEU A 106 4.52 -13.11 8.32
N TYR A 107 4.01 -12.55 7.20
CA TYR A 107 4.43 -11.22 6.75
C TYR A 107 3.96 -10.13 7.71
N ALA A 108 2.72 -10.22 8.18
CA ALA A 108 2.20 -9.31 9.21
C ALA A 108 2.99 -9.41 10.53
N ALA A 109 3.33 -10.63 10.96
CA ALA A 109 4.14 -10.86 12.16
C ALA A 109 5.58 -10.32 12.01
N SER A 110 6.18 -10.50 10.83
CA SER A 110 7.53 -9.99 10.53
C SER A 110 7.57 -8.47 10.48
N SER A 111 6.54 -7.86 9.87
CA SER A 111 6.36 -6.41 9.85
C SER A 111 6.25 -5.82 11.25
N ARG A 112 5.43 -6.41 12.13
CA ARG A 112 5.32 -5.95 13.52
C ARG A 112 6.67 -5.93 14.24
N LYS A 113 7.44 -7.03 14.16
CA LYS A 113 8.77 -7.11 14.77
C LYS A 113 9.76 -6.08 14.19
N PHE A 114 9.65 -5.81 12.91
CA PHE A 114 10.44 -4.77 12.26
C PHE A 114 10.10 -3.38 12.82
N ILE A 115 8.82 -3.06 12.94
CA ILE A 115 8.37 -1.78 13.50
C ILE A 115 8.74 -1.67 14.98
N GLU A 116 8.60 -2.73 15.79
CA GLU A 116 9.02 -2.76 17.20
C GLU A 116 10.50 -2.33 17.39
N ILE A 117 11.42 -2.80 16.50
CA ILE A 117 12.84 -2.37 16.56
C ILE A 117 12.97 -0.86 16.25
N LEU A 118 12.19 -0.34 15.32
CA LEU A 118 12.23 1.08 14.99
C LEU A 118 11.67 1.93 16.14
N GLU A 119 10.59 1.48 16.80
CA GLU A 119 9.98 2.16 17.95
C GLU A 119 10.92 2.30 19.16
N GLU A 120 11.86 1.37 19.32
CA GLU A 120 12.86 1.49 20.38
C GLU A 120 13.86 2.65 20.16
N VAL A 121 14.03 3.12 18.93
CA VAL A 121 15.09 4.06 18.58
C VAL A 121 14.61 5.39 18.02
N ALA A 122 13.43 5.43 17.44
CA ALA A 122 12.89 6.64 16.80
C ALA A 122 11.80 7.30 17.63
N PRO A 123 11.89 8.60 17.89
CA PRO A 123 10.85 9.36 18.61
C PRO A 123 9.48 9.32 17.95
N VAL A 124 9.44 9.38 16.62
CA VAL A 124 8.21 9.33 15.83
C VAL A 124 8.40 8.41 14.64
N ILE A 125 7.44 7.51 14.41
CA ILE A 125 7.42 6.58 13.28
C ILE A 125 6.12 6.72 12.52
N GLU A 126 6.23 6.74 11.20
CA GLU A 126 5.12 6.63 10.28
C GLU A 126 5.30 5.37 9.42
N GLN A 127 4.52 4.34 9.70
CA GLN A 127 4.48 3.15 8.86
C GLN A 127 3.69 3.44 7.59
N CYS A 128 4.33 3.35 6.42
CA CYS A 128 3.72 3.64 5.11
C CYS A 128 3.16 2.40 4.43
N SER A 129 3.81 1.26 4.65
CA SER A 129 3.40 -0.03 4.13
C SER A 129 3.78 -1.15 5.11
N ILE A 130 3.55 -2.39 4.71
CA ILE A 130 3.93 -3.55 5.53
C ILE A 130 5.46 -3.69 5.67
N ASP A 131 6.24 -3.09 4.77
CA ASP A 131 7.69 -3.28 4.64
C ASP A 131 8.50 -1.98 4.67
N GLU A 132 7.86 -0.82 4.84
CA GLU A 132 8.57 0.46 4.91
C GLU A 132 7.98 1.44 5.94
N ALA A 133 8.88 2.19 6.56
CA ALA A 133 8.51 3.23 7.53
C ALA A 133 9.45 4.44 7.43
N PHE A 134 8.91 5.61 7.75
CA PHE A 134 9.68 6.80 8.07
C PHE A 134 9.90 6.91 9.57
N CYS A 135 11.11 7.33 9.94
CA CYS A 135 11.48 7.62 11.33
C CYS A 135 11.95 9.08 11.40
N ASP A 136 11.34 9.87 12.26
CA ASP A 136 11.87 11.19 12.59
C ASP A 136 12.93 11.04 13.69
N MET A 137 14.18 11.27 13.30
CA MET A 137 15.35 11.15 14.15
C MET A 137 15.88 12.52 14.62
N THR A 138 15.11 13.59 14.39
CA THR A 138 15.48 14.96 14.75
C THR A 138 15.77 15.07 16.24
N GLY A 139 16.91 15.60 16.59
CA GLY A 139 17.34 15.80 17.99
C GLY A 139 17.92 14.56 18.68
N THR A 140 18.09 13.46 17.96
CA THR A 140 18.67 12.21 18.52
C THR A 140 20.21 12.15 18.41
N GLU A 141 20.86 13.13 17.81
CA GLU A 141 22.30 13.14 17.52
C GLU A 141 23.15 13.00 18.83
N LYS A 142 22.65 13.55 19.92
CA LYS A 142 23.32 13.41 21.25
C LYS A 142 23.26 11.98 21.80
N LEU A 143 22.25 11.20 21.40
CA LEU A 143 22.07 9.82 21.85
C LEU A 143 22.83 8.85 20.95
N TYR A 144 22.80 9.07 19.64
CA TYR A 144 23.26 8.09 18.66
C TYR A 144 24.51 8.52 17.89
N GLY A 145 24.90 9.80 17.98
CA GLY A 145 26.08 10.36 17.29
C GLY A 145 25.82 10.54 15.78
N ASP A 146 26.79 10.18 14.96
CA ASP A 146 26.70 10.31 13.50
C ASP A 146 25.53 9.50 12.91
N PRO A 147 24.63 10.12 12.13
CA PRO A 147 23.45 9.48 11.59
C PRO A 147 23.74 8.28 10.68
N ILE A 148 24.83 8.34 9.89
CA ILE A 148 25.20 7.26 8.96
C ILE A 148 25.72 6.05 9.73
N ALA A 149 26.56 6.29 10.73
CA ALA A 149 27.08 5.23 11.60
C ALA A 149 25.96 4.58 12.41
N PHE A 150 24.98 5.36 12.89
CA PHE A 150 23.83 4.83 13.61
C PHE A 150 22.91 4.02 12.67
N ALA A 151 22.56 4.54 11.50
CA ALA A 151 21.75 3.81 10.52
C ALA A 151 22.40 2.48 10.10
N THR A 152 23.74 2.46 10.00
CA THR A 152 24.49 1.23 9.72
C THR A 152 24.32 0.20 10.85
N LYS A 153 24.46 0.65 12.11
CA LYS A 153 24.23 -0.22 13.27
C LYS A 153 22.78 -0.73 13.35
N LEU A 154 21.80 0.15 13.07
CA LEU A 154 20.39 -0.21 13.06
C LEU A 154 20.09 -1.28 11.98
N LYS A 155 20.60 -1.07 10.76
CA LYS A 155 20.51 -2.03 9.66
C LYS A 155 21.10 -3.40 10.04
N ASP A 156 22.27 -3.40 10.66
CA ASP A 156 22.97 -4.62 11.07
C ASP A 156 22.24 -5.31 12.24
N ARG A 157 21.64 -4.56 13.15
CA ARG A 157 20.77 -5.05 14.22
C ARG A 157 19.54 -5.76 13.65
N ILE A 158 18.82 -5.14 12.72
CA ILE A 158 17.65 -5.74 12.05
C ILE A 158 18.04 -7.06 11.41
N TYR A 159 19.16 -7.10 10.68
CA TYR A 159 19.64 -8.35 10.08
C TYR A 159 19.95 -9.42 11.11
N LYS A 160 20.66 -9.07 12.19
CA LYS A 160 21.05 -10.00 13.25
C LYS A 160 19.86 -10.57 14.01
N GLU A 161 18.86 -9.74 14.32
CA GLU A 161 17.71 -10.15 15.14
C GLU A 161 16.59 -10.78 14.31
N LEU A 162 16.35 -10.30 13.09
CA LEU A 162 15.20 -10.71 12.27
C LEU A 162 15.60 -11.57 11.04
N GLY A 163 16.87 -11.59 10.65
CA GLY A 163 17.39 -12.44 9.57
C GLY A 163 17.14 -11.89 8.15
N PHE A 164 16.73 -10.65 8.00
CA PHE A 164 16.54 -10.01 6.68
C PHE A 164 17.21 -8.63 6.63
N THR A 165 17.48 -8.15 5.42
CA THR A 165 18.17 -6.88 5.22
C THR A 165 17.21 -5.74 4.93
N VAL A 166 17.63 -4.53 5.27
CA VAL A 166 16.93 -3.28 4.96
C VAL A 166 17.84 -2.30 4.24
N ASN A 167 17.24 -1.39 3.47
CA ASN A 167 17.90 -0.17 3.03
C ASN A 167 17.44 0.99 3.91
N ILE A 168 18.35 1.91 4.21
CA ILE A 168 18.03 3.13 4.95
C ILE A 168 18.46 4.33 4.12
N GLY A 169 17.51 5.21 3.83
CA GLY A 169 17.75 6.51 3.22
C GLY A 169 17.65 7.60 4.27
N ILE A 170 18.60 8.54 4.27
CA ILE A 170 18.71 9.63 5.25
C ILE A 170 18.62 10.96 4.54
N SER A 171 17.76 11.86 5.01
CA SER A 171 17.68 13.23 4.51
C SER A 171 16.99 14.16 5.49
N THR A 172 16.69 15.38 5.03
CA THR A 172 15.96 16.39 5.80
C THR A 172 14.44 16.31 5.66
N ASN A 173 13.91 15.53 4.70
CA ASN A 173 12.48 15.32 4.51
C ASN A 173 12.16 13.92 3.99
N LYS A 174 10.89 13.54 4.05
CA LYS A 174 10.39 12.20 3.67
C LYS A 174 10.69 11.84 2.23
N LEU A 175 10.49 12.78 1.29
CA LEU A 175 10.70 12.53 -0.14
C LEU A 175 12.16 12.16 -0.44
N LEU A 176 13.08 12.98 0.02
CA LEU A 176 14.52 12.77 -0.23
C LEU A 176 15.03 11.53 0.51
N ALA A 177 14.56 11.27 1.74
CA ALA A 177 14.90 10.05 2.47
C ALA A 177 14.43 8.78 1.73
N LYS A 178 13.19 8.80 1.18
CA LYS A 178 12.69 7.69 0.36
C LYS A 178 13.50 7.52 -0.93
N MET A 179 13.81 8.60 -1.62
CA MET A 179 14.64 8.53 -2.82
C MET A 179 16.03 7.96 -2.52
N ALA A 180 16.64 8.35 -1.39
CA ALA A 180 17.94 7.83 -0.97
C ALA A 180 17.90 6.31 -0.73
N SER A 181 16.86 5.78 -0.09
CA SER A 181 16.73 4.35 0.17
C SER A 181 16.61 3.49 -1.08
N ASP A 182 16.25 4.09 -2.22
CA ASP A 182 16.06 3.42 -3.51
C ASP A 182 17.30 3.44 -4.42
N PHE A 183 18.40 4.14 -4.07
CA PHE A 183 19.58 4.29 -4.94
C PHE A 183 20.23 2.96 -5.28
N GLU A 184 20.74 2.26 -4.32
CA GLU A 184 21.38 0.95 -4.50
C GLU A 184 20.84 -0.02 -3.44
N LYS A 185 20.31 -1.15 -3.88
CA LYS A 185 19.79 -2.23 -3.03
C LYS A 185 20.52 -3.53 -3.36
N PRO A 186 20.70 -4.46 -2.42
CA PRO A 186 20.20 -4.48 -1.05
C PRO A 186 21.21 -4.03 0.02
N ASN A 187 20.73 -3.87 1.27
CA ASN A 187 21.52 -3.78 2.49
C ASN A 187 22.46 -2.56 2.53
N ARG A 188 21.95 -1.38 2.17
CA ARG A 188 22.71 -0.13 2.07
C ARG A 188 22.12 0.96 2.95
N VAL A 189 23.00 1.92 3.29
CA VAL A 189 22.63 3.22 3.87
C VAL A 189 23.06 4.28 2.88
N HIS A 190 22.16 5.18 2.53
CA HIS A 190 22.40 6.27 1.61
C HIS A 190 21.91 7.59 2.16
N THR A 191 22.56 8.67 1.79
CA THR A 191 22.12 10.03 2.06
C THR A 191 21.68 10.73 0.77
N LEU A 192 20.73 11.64 0.91
CA LEU A 192 20.35 12.59 -0.12
C LEU A 192 19.96 13.92 0.55
N PHE A 193 20.96 14.65 1.01
CA PHE A 193 20.75 16.00 1.54
C PHE A 193 20.59 17.02 0.39
N PRO A 194 20.01 18.20 0.65
CA PRO A 194 19.79 19.21 -0.39
C PRO A 194 21.02 19.55 -1.21
N GLU A 195 22.20 19.60 -0.60
CA GLU A 195 23.48 19.86 -1.24
C GLU A 195 23.95 18.74 -2.16
N GLU A 196 23.45 17.51 -1.96
CA GLU A 196 23.81 16.33 -2.76
C GLU A 196 22.90 16.13 -3.98
N MET A 197 21.80 16.89 -4.06
CA MET A 197 20.77 16.69 -5.10
C MET A 197 21.32 16.83 -6.52
N ALA A 198 22.21 17.79 -6.74
CA ALA A 198 22.76 18.05 -8.07
C ALA A 198 23.57 16.85 -8.60
N GLU A 199 24.25 16.13 -7.72
CA GLU A 199 25.09 14.98 -8.05
C GLU A 199 24.33 13.67 -8.06
N LYS A 200 23.49 13.41 -7.03
CA LYS A 200 22.88 12.09 -6.79
C LYS A 200 21.45 11.96 -7.32
N PHE A 201 20.69 13.07 -7.40
CA PHE A 201 19.24 13.03 -7.64
C PHE A 201 18.86 13.54 -9.04
N TRP A 202 19.32 14.72 -9.42
CA TRP A 202 18.95 15.32 -10.71
C TRP A 202 19.41 14.56 -11.96
N PRO A 203 20.52 13.79 -11.97
CA PRO A 203 20.87 12.96 -13.10
C PRO A 203 19.97 11.75 -13.33
N LEU A 204 19.18 11.35 -12.33
CA LEU A 204 18.31 10.17 -12.43
C LEU A 204 17.22 10.37 -13.49
N PRO A 205 16.81 9.28 -14.17
CA PRO A 205 15.65 9.29 -15.07
C PRO A 205 14.39 9.75 -14.36
N VAL A 206 13.53 10.49 -15.06
CA VAL A 206 12.31 11.07 -14.45
C VAL A 206 11.35 10.04 -13.87
N GLU A 207 11.32 8.83 -14.40
CA GLU A 207 10.54 7.71 -13.87
C GLU A 207 11.04 7.17 -12.53
N SER A 208 12.26 7.53 -12.13
CA SER A 208 12.77 7.17 -10.80
C SER A 208 12.22 8.08 -9.70
N LEU A 209 11.62 9.23 -10.06
CA LEU A 209 11.02 10.13 -9.08
C LEU A 209 9.81 9.47 -8.43
N TYR A 210 9.79 9.46 -7.09
CA TYR A 210 8.63 8.98 -6.33
C TYR A 210 7.35 9.72 -6.75
N GLY A 211 6.27 8.98 -7.02
CA GLY A 211 5.01 9.54 -7.52
C GLY A 211 4.97 9.75 -9.05
N CYS A 212 6.05 9.52 -9.78
CA CYS A 212 6.09 9.56 -11.24
C CYS A 212 5.86 8.17 -11.86
N GLY A 213 4.60 7.79 -12.07
CA GLY A 213 4.26 6.51 -12.69
C GLY A 213 4.59 6.45 -14.19
N LYS A 214 4.58 5.24 -14.78
CA LYS A 214 4.95 4.98 -16.19
C LYS A 214 4.24 5.89 -17.20
N THR A 215 2.94 6.14 -17.02
CA THR A 215 2.15 7.01 -17.92
C THR A 215 2.60 8.46 -17.82
N THR A 216 2.84 8.95 -16.60
CA THR A 216 3.35 10.31 -16.35
C THR A 216 4.75 10.48 -16.93
N ALA A 217 5.65 9.53 -16.70
CA ALA A 217 7.00 9.53 -17.24
C ALA A 217 7.00 9.54 -18.77
N LYS A 218 6.15 8.72 -19.41
CA LYS A 218 5.99 8.72 -20.89
C LYS A 218 5.57 10.09 -21.42
N ARG A 219 4.63 10.75 -20.74
CA ARG A 219 4.16 12.09 -21.14
C ARG A 219 5.23 13.17 -20.87
N LEU A 220 5.98 13.12 -19.77
CA LEU A 220 7.09 14.03 -19.51
C LEU A 220 8.18 13.90 -20.57
N ARG A 221 8.54 12.68 -20.97
CA ARG A 221 9.49 12.44 -22.05
C ARG A 221 9.02 13.00 -23.39
N SER A 222 7.73 12.92 -23.70
CA SER A 222 7.20 13.54 -24.93
C SER A 222 7.27 15.08 -24.94
N LEU A 223 7.44 15.68 -23.75
CA LEU A 223 7.71 17.11 -23.57
C LEU A 223 9.23 17.44 -23.49
N GLY A 224 10.10 16.46 -23.75
CA GLY A 224 11.55 16.62 -23.67
C GLY A 224 12.14 16.54 -22.26
N ILE A 225 11.33 16.19 -21.24
CA ILE A 225 11.78 16.08 -19.85
C ILE A 225 12.12 14.61 -19.55
N THR A 226 13.42 14.30 -19.53
CA THR A 226 13.94 12.93 -19.40
C THR A 226 14.55 12.63 -18.05
N THR A 227 14.99 13.67 -17.30
CA THR A 227 15.64 13.54 -16.00
C THR A 227 14.90 14.34 -14.93
N ILE A 228 15.15 14.01 -13.66
CA ILE A 228 14.61 14.76 -12.52
C ILE A 228 15.12 16.21 -12.55
N GLY A 229 16.41 16.43 -12.90
CA GLY A 229 16.96 17.78 -13.03
C GLY A 229 16.35 18.61 -14.18
N ALA A 230 15.95 17.94 -15.29
CA ALA A 230 15.22 18.62 -16.35
C ALA A 230 13.80 19.01 -15.88
N LEU A 231 13.15 18.15 -15.08
CA LEU A 231 11.85 18.43 -14.48
C LEU A 231 11.91 19.59 -13.46
N ALA A 232 12.94 19.61 -12.61
CA ALA A 232 13.17 20.67 -11.64
C ALA A 232 13.32 22.05 -12.28
N LYS A 233 13.90 22.10 -13.48
CA LYS A 233 14.13 23.34 -14.26
C LYS A 233 12.99 23.66 -15.24
N ALA A 234 11.99 22.80 -15.36
CA ALA A 234 10.88 22.99 -16.29
C ALA A 234 9.98 24.14 -15.85
N ASP A 235 9.30 24.75 -16.82
CA ASP A 235 8.31 25.79 -16.55
C ASP A 235 7.12 25.20 -15.77
N ARG A 236 6.87 25.73 -14.55
CA ARG A 236 5.82 25.27 -13.63
C ARG A 236 4.43 25.41 -14.25
N GLN A 237 4.17 26.49 -15.02
CA GLN A 237 2.87 26.72 -15.65
C GLN A 237 2.62 25.71 -16.78
N MET A 238 3.64 25.37 -17.53
CA MET A 238 3.57 24.31 -18.54
C MET A 238 3.23 22.96 -17.88
N LEU A 239 3.84 22.62 -16.75
CA LEU A 239 3.54 21.39 -16.01
C LEU A 239 2.11 21.39 -15.46
N LEU A 240 1.64 22.48 -14.87
CA LEU A 240 0.26 22.66 -14.43
C LEU A 240 -0.75 22.50 -15.56
N SER A 241 -0.46 23.06 -16.74
CA SER A 241 -1.33 22.94 -17.92
C SER A 241 -1.46 21.51 -18.41
N ASN A 242 -0.36 20.73 -18.34
CA ASN A 242 -0.31 19.35 -18.84
C ASN A 242 -0.74 18.28 -17.83
N PHE A 243 -0.52 18.50 -16.54
CA PHE A 243 -0.70 17.50 -15.48
C PHE A 243 -1.60 17.99 -14.34
N LYS A 244 -2.12 19.20 -14.39
CA LYS A 244 -2.93 19.83 -13.32
C LYS A 244 -2.15 19.83 -11.98
N SER A 245 -2.82 19.56 -10.86
CA SER A 245 -2.19 19.48 -9.53
C SER A 245 -1.02 18.48 -9.44
N GLN A 246 -1.05 17.44 -10.25
CA GLN A 246 0.07 16.49 -10.32
C GLN A 246 1.33 17.14 -10.89
N GLY A 247 1.20 18.11 -11.80
CA GLY A 247 2.34 18.84 -12.37
C GLY A 247 3.05 19.69 -11.32
N ASP A 248 2.29 20.30 -10.44
CA ASP A 248 2.81 21.10 -9.32
C ASP A 248 3.58 20.20 -8.33
N TYR A 249 2.95 19.10 -7.91
CA TYR A 249 3.57 18.10 -7.06
C TYR A 249 4.91 17.56 -7.64
N LEU A 250 4.92 17.25 -8.94
CA LEU A 250 6.12 16.73 -9.61
C LEU A 250 7.24 17.76 -9.65
N TRP A 251 6.90 19.04 -9.90
CA TRP A 251 7.88 20.13 -9.90
C TRP A 251 8.48 20.35 -8.51
N GLU A 252 7.65 20.40 -7.48
CA GLU A 252 8.09 20.52 -6.09
C GLU A 252 8.96 19.33 -5.68
N SER A 253 8.52 18.11 -6.00
CA SER A 253 9.28 16.90 -5.71
C SER A 253 10.65 16.87 -6.40
N ALA A 254 10.74 17.31 -7.68
CA ALA A 254 12.01 17.38 -8.39
C ALA A 254 12.98 18.43 -7.81
N ASN A 255 12.44 19.45 -7.13
CA ASN A 255 13.19 20.45 -6.38
C ASN A 255 13.46 20.04 -4.92
N GLY A 256 13.12 18.81 -4.53
CA GLY A 256 13.33 18.31 -3.16
C GLY A 256 12.41 18.94 -2.12
N ILE A 257 11.34 19.61 -2.55
CA ILE A 257 10.38 20.28 -1.69
C ILE A 257 9.32 19.27 -1.23
N SER A 258 9.22 19.07 0.07
CA SER A 258 8.19 18.24 0.70
C SER A 258 7.86 18.84 2.07
N SER A 259 6.61 19.19 2.28
CA SER A 259 6.11 19.76 3.55
C SER A 259 5.50 18.70 4.47
N SER A 260 5.48 17.41 4.07
CA SER A 260 4.89 16.33 4.85
C SER A 260 5.79 15.97 6.03
N ALA A 261 5.37 16.25 7.24
CA ALA A 261 6.02 15.76 8.46
C ALA A 261 5.84 14.26 8.63
N VAL A 262 6.73 13.61 9.39
CA VAL A 262 6.53 12.24 9.88
C VAL A 262 5.48 12.30 11.00
N THR A 263 4.44 11.49 10.90
CA THR A 263 3.35 11.45 11.87
C THR A 263 3.03 10.01 12.25
N ALA A 264 2.89 9.75 13.54
CA ALA A 264 2.47 8.44 14.03
C ALA A 264 0.98 8.16 13.76
N GLU A 265 0.20 9.20 13.48
CA GLU A 265 -1.23 9.07 13.20
C GLU A 265 -1.46 8.77 11.71
N SER A 266 -2.08 7.64 11.43
CA SER A 266 -2.57 7.35 10.08
C SER A 266 -3.81 8.19 9.79
N PRO A 267 -3.91 8.84 8.62
CA PRO A 267 -5.12 9.57 8.26
C PRO A 267 -6.31 8.61 8.18
N ALA A 268 -7.48 9.09 8.58
CA ALA A 268 -8.72 8.32 8.50
C ALA A 268 -8.97 7.80 7.07
N ASN A 269 -9.44 6.57 6.96
CA ASN A 269 -9.77 5.97 5.68
C ASN A 269 -10.90 6.73 4.98
N LYS A 270 -10.71 7.10 3.72
CA LYS A 270 -11.72 7.79 2.90
C LYS A 270 -12.75 6.84 2.29
N GLY A 271 -12.47 5.55 2.32
CA GLY A 271 -13.31 4.49 1.80
C GLY A 271 -12.69 3.11 2.02
N TYR A 272 -13.49 2.08 1.80
CA TYR A 272 -13.12 0.68 2.01
C TYR A 272 -13.48 -0.11 0.75
N GLY A 273 -12.69 -1.12 0.43
CA GLY A 273 -12.97 -1.95 -0.72
C GLY A 273 -12.39 -3.35 -0.59
N ASN A 274 -13.02 -4.28 -1.30
CA ASN A 274 -12.52 -5.62 -1.52
C ASN A 274 -12.93 -6.09 -2.91
N SER A 275 -12.08 -6.91 -3.54
CA SER A 275 -12.38 -7.50 -4.84
C SER A 275 -11.79 -8.90 -4.93
N VAL A 276 -12.41 -9.76 -5.72
CA VAL A 276 -11.97 -11.13 -5.93
C VAL A 276 -11.93 -11.45 -7.43
N THR A 277 -10.79 -11.98 -7.88
CA THR A 277 -10.71 -12.66 -9.18
C THR A 277 -11.27 -14.06 -9.00
N LEU A 278 -12.28 -14.39 -9.80
CA LEU A 278 -13.00 -15.65 -9.66
C LEU A 278 -12.24 -16.81 -10.32
N PRO A 279 -12.25 -18.01 -9.73
CA PRO A 279 -11.56 -19.17 -10.31
C PRO A 279 -12.19 -19.61 -11.65
N TYR A 280 -13.46 -19.32 -11.87
CA TYR A 280 -14.23 -19.53 -13.11
C TYR A 280 -15.07 -18.30 -13.41
N ASP A 281 -15.50 -18.17 -14.67
CA ASP A 281 -16.34 -17.05 -15.08
C ASP A 281 -17.78 -17.26 -14.58
N VAL A 282 -18.36 -16.22 -13.97
CA VAL A 282 -19.74 -16.21 -13.51
C VAL A 282 -20.63 -15.58 -14.56
N THR A 283 -21.74 -16.25 -14.89
CA THR A 283 -22.66 -15.85 -15.98
C THR A 283 -24.11 -15.66 -15.52
N ASP A 284 -24.37 -15.77 -14.22
CA ASP A 284 -25.70 -15.64 -13.66
C ASP A 284 -25.71 -14.68 -12.46
N THR A 285 -26.86 -14.04 -12.25
CA THR A 285 -27.08 -13.02 -11.22
C THR A 285 -27.00 -13.60 -9.81
N GLU A 286 -27.48 -14.82 -9.59
CA GLU A 286 -27.57 -15.42 -8.25
C GLU A 286 -26.17 -15.64 -7.68
N ASN A 287 -25.28 -16.27 -8.46
CA ASN A 287 -23.88 -16.46 -8.07
C ASN A 287 -23.14 -15.12 -7.90
N ALA A 288 -23.39 -14.15 -8.79
CA ALA A 288 -22.80 -12.81 -8.65
C ALA A 288 -23.23 -12.12 -7.36
N HIS A 289 -24.53 -12.19 -7.01
CA HIS A 289 -25.06 -11.64 -5.75
C HIS A 289 -24.49 -12.35 -4.52
N HIS A 290 -24.29 -13.67 -4.54
CA HIS A 290 -23.61 -14.40 -3.45
C HIS A 290 -22.17 -13.90 -3.25
N ILE A 291 -21.40 -13.69 -4.33
CA ILE A 291 -20.05 -13.16 -4.25
C ILE A 291 -20.06 -11.72 -3.69
N LEU A 292 -20.99 -10.87 -4.17
CA LEU A 292 -21.16 -9.51 -3.64
C LEU A 292 -21.47 -9.51 -2.15
N LEU A 293 -22.28 -10.47 -1.66
CA LEU A 293 -22.57 -10.59 -0.23
C LEU A 293 -21.32 -10.85 0.59
N SER A 294 -20.46 -11.79 0.16
CA SER A 294 -19.19 -12.09 0.82
C SER A 294 -18.26 -10.86 0.84
N LEU A 295 -18.16 -10.14 -0.28
CA LEU A 295 -17.38 -8.91 -0.36
C LEU A 295 -17.93 -7.82 0.57
N CYS A 296 -19.26 -7.67 0.65
CA CYS A 296 -19.90 -6.71 1.53
C CYS A 296 -19.72 -7.05 3.02
N GLU A 297 -19.66 -8.33 3.39
CA GLU A 297 -19.33 -8.73 4.77
C GLU A 297 -17.94 -8.24 5.16
N THR A 298 -16.93 -8.51 4.31
CA THR A 298 -15.55 -8.07 4.55
C THR A 298 -15.45 -6.53 4.60
N VAL A 299 -16.09 -5.83 3.68
CA VAL A 299 -16.08 -4.36 3.64
C VAL A 299 -16.81 -3.79 4.85
N GLY A 300 -17.98 -4.33 5.20
CA GLY A 300 -18.77 -3.90 6.35
C GLY A 300 -18.04 -4.08 7.68
N ALA A 301 -17.36 -5.22 7.87
CA ALA A 301 -16.54 -5.48 9.06
C ALA A 301 -15.41 -4.45 9.21
N ARG A 302 -14.69 -4.12 8.12
CA ARG A 302 -13.62 -3.10 8.13
C ARG A 302 -14.15 -1.71 8.46
N ILE A 303 -15.32 -1.33 7.92
CA ILE A 303 -15.97 -0.04 8.23
C ILE A 303 -16.31 0.04 9.72
N ARG A 304 -16.87 -1.03 10.29
CA ARG A 304 -17.23 -1.09 11.72
C ARG A 304 -16.02 -1.13 12.65
N TYR A 305 -14.96 -1.83 12.25
CA TYR A 305 -13.70 -1.84 12.97
C TYR A 305 -13.13 -0.41 13.17
N ASP A 306 -13.15 0.40 12.10
CA ASP A 306 -12.74 1.80 12.15
C ASP A 306 -13.81 2.74 12.74
N LYS A 307 -14.96 2.22 13.17
CA LYS A 307 -16.12 2.99 13.67
C LYS A 307 -16.60 4.04 12.66
N ALA A 308 -16.41 3.78 11.38
CA ALA A 308 -16.79 4.68 10.30
C ALA A 308 -18.18 4.36 9.75
N TYR A 309 -18.69 5.28 8.93
CA TYR A 309 -19.92 5.14 8.13
C TYR A 309 -19.62 5.58 6.70
N ILE A 310 -20.31 5.02 5.72
CA ILE A 310 -20.12 5.37 4.29
C ILE A 310 -21.44 5.74 3.64
N SER A 311 -21.38 6.61 2.64
CA SER A 311 -22.58 7.05 1.92
C SER A 311 -22.53 6.77 0.40
N VAL A 312 -21.49 6.12 -0.11
CA VAL A 312 -21.40 5.72 -1.52
C VAL A 312 -20.90 4.28 -1.59
N VAL A 313 -21.61 3.46 -2.38
CA VAL A 313 -21.21 2.09 -2.71
C VAL A 313 -20.97 2.01 -4.23
N GLN A 314 -19.86 1.41 -4.61
CA GLN A 314 -19.49 1.17 -6.01
C GLN A 314 -19.22 -0.32 -6.22
N VAL A 315 -19.76 -0.86 -7.30
CA VAL A 315 -19.42 -2.19 -7.80
C VAL A 315 -18.50 -2.06 -9.01
N GLN A 316 -17.45 -2.87 -9.01
CA GLN A 316 -16.54 -3.07 -10.15
C GLN A 316 -16.81 -4.45 -10.74
N ILE A 317 -16.94 -4.50 -12.05
CA ILE A 317 -17.09 -5.73 -12.82
C ILE A 317 -15.96 -5.76 -13.84
N VAL A 318 -15.21 -6.86 -13.91
CA VAL A 318 -14.25 -7.12 -15.00
C VAL A 318 -14.68 -8.38 -15.70
N ASP A 319 -14.88 -8.31 -17.01
CA ASP A 319 -15.25 -9.46 -17.82
C ASP A 319 -14.03 -10.33 -18.20
N ASN A 320 -14.27 -11.44 -18.90
CA ASN A 320 -13.22 -12.36 -19.33
C ASN A 320 -12.31 -11.79 -20.43
N ASP A 321 -12.72 -10.70 -21.09
CA ASP A 321 -11.92 -9.93 -22.05
C ASP A 321 -11.18 -8.76 -21.40
N PHE A 322 -11.23 -8.67 -20.07
CA PHE A 322 -10.60 -7.61 -19.24
C PHE A 322 -11.19 -6.22 -19.44
N HIS A 323 -12.42 -6.07 -19.92
CA HIS A 323 -13.10 -4.79 -19.90
C HIS A 323 -13.58 -4.48 -18.49
N HIS A 324 -13.33 -3.25 -18.07
CA HIS A 324 -13.70 -2.77 -16.74
C HIS A 324 -14.98 -1.94 -16.79
N ARG A 325 -15.94 -2.28 -15.93
CA ARG A 325 -17.16 -1.50 -15.70
C ARG A 325 -17.27 -1.18 -14.23
N CYS A 326 -17.70 0.04 -13.95
CA CYS A 326 -17.94 0.50 -12.57
C CYS A 326 -19.29 1.21 -12.52
N LYS A 327 -20.08 0.85 -11.53
CA LYS A 327 -21.33 1.54 -11.21
C LYS A 327 -21.37 1.90 -9.75
N GLN A 328 -21.68 3.15 -9.44
CA GLN A 328 -21.81 3.61 -8.07
C GLN A 328 -23.22 4.12 -7.78
N LEU A 329 -23.63 3.96 -6.52
CA LEU A 329 -24.87 4.49 -5.99
C LEU A 329 -24.59 5.25 -4.69
N SER A 330 -25.26 6.41 -4.54
CA SER A 330 -25.27 7.14 -3.27
C SER A 330 -26.39 6.60 -2.39
N LEU A 331 -26.06 6.38 -1.12
CA LEU A 331 -27.04 5.98 -0.11
C LEU A 331 -27.78 7.21 0.42
N PRO A 332 -29.03 7.09 0.80
CA PRO A 332 -29.80 8.19 1.40
C PRO A 332 -29.19 8.69 2.72
N SER A 333 -28.56 7.80 3.49
CA SER A 333 -27.87 8.10 4.75
C SER A 333 -26.58 7.31 4.84
N ALA A 334 -25.61 7.81 5.61
CA ALA A 334 -24.37 7.09 5.89
C ALA A 334 -24.69 5.81 6.71
N THR A 335 -23.99 4.71 6.42
CA THR A 335 -24.26 3.43 7.08
C THR A 335 -22.98 2.59 7.23
N ASN A 336 -22.99 1.67 8.20
CA ASN A 336 -22.02 0.58 8.36
C ASN A 336 -22.69 -0.80 8.44
N VAL A 337 -23.98 -0.86 8.13
CA VAL A 337 -24.79 -2.09 8.13
C VAL A 337 -24.54 -2.85 6.83
N THR A 338 -24.04 -4.08 6.96
CA THR A 338 -23.68 -4.94 5.81
C THR A 338 -24.84 -5.14 4.83
N GLU A 339 -26.07 -5.32 5.33
CA GLU A 339 -27.24 -5.55 4.52
C GLU A 339 -27.61 -4.35 3.63
N LYS A 340 -27.43 -3.11 4.13
CA LYS A 340 -27.64 -1.89 3.32
C LYS A 340 -26.56 -1.74 2.24
N ILE A 341 -25.31 -2.05 2.59
CA ILE A 341 -24.20 -2.04 1.63
C ILE A 341 -24.44 -3.08 0.53
N TYR A 342 -24.90 -4.28 0.91
CA TYR A 342 -25.19 -5.37 -0.02
C TYR A 342 -26.38 -5.03 -0.95
N GLU A 343 -27.47 -4.51 -0.42
CA GLU A 343 -28.62 -4.07 -1.23
C GLU A 343 -28.20 -3.04 -2.27
N ALA A 344 -27.40 -2.04 -1.88
CA ALA A 344 -26.87 -1.05 -2.80
C ALA A 344 -25.91 -1.66 -3.84
N ALA A 345 -25.07 -2.62 -3.41
CA ALA A 345 -24.16 -3.32 -4.31
C ALA A 345 -24.92 -4.16 -5.35
N CYS A 346 -25.96 -4.91 -4.96
CA CYS A 346 -26.81 -5.64 -5.89
C CYS A 346 -27.48 -4.70 -6.89
N ASN A 347 -28.09 -3.61 -6.43
CA ASN A 347 -28.70 -2.62 -7.28
C ASN A 347 -27.72 -1.96 -8.27
N ALA A 348 -26.49 -1.69 -7.82
CA ALA A 348 -25.44 -1.15 -8.68
C ALA A 348 -24.97 -2.18 -9.72
N PHE A 349 -24.85 -3.44 -9.31
CA PHE A 349 -24.50 -4.56 -10.18
C PHE A 349 -25.56 -4.75 -11.26
N ASP A 350 -26.83 -4.89 -10.90
CA ASP A 350 -27.94 -5.14 -11.84
C ASP A 350 -28.11 -4.03 -12.86
N GLN A 351 -27.77 -2.76 -12.48
CA GLN A 351 -27.78 -1.63 -13.41
C GLN A 351 -26.52 -1.54 -14.28
N GLY A 352 -25.42 -2.14 -13.86
CA GLY A 352 -24.11 -1.99 -14.51
C GLY A 352 -23.64 -3.19 -15.31
N TRP A 353 -24.24 -4.37 -15.09
CA TRP A 353 -23.84 -5.60 -15.75
C TRP A 353 -24.55 -5.77 -17.10
N ASP A 354 -23.79 -6.08 -18.12
CA ASP A 354 -24.27 -6.31 -19.49
C ASP A 354 -24.37 -7.80 -19.86
N HIS A 355 -24.39 -8.67 -18.87
CA HIS A 355 -24.45 -10.13 -19.00
C HIS A 355 -23.19 -10.79 -19.62
N ALA A 356 -22.07 -10.05 -19.79
CA ALA A 356 -20.80 -10.65 -20.16
C ALA A 356 -20.28 -11.56 -19.02
N PRO A 357 -19.58 -12.66 -19.33
CA PRO A 357 -18.99 -13.53 -18.32
C PRO A 357 -18.06 -12.78 -17.37
N ILE A 358 -18.28 -12.89 -16.07
CA ILE A 358 -17.58 -12.11 -15.04
C ILE A 358 -16.33 -12.85 -14.58
N ARG A 359 -15.17 -12.20 -14.72
CA ARG A 359 -13.88 -12.66 -14.23
C ARG A 359 -13.55 -12.14 -12.84
N LEU A 360 -13.90 -10.89 -12.52
CA LEU A 360 -13.64 -10.25 -11.24
C LEU A 360 -14.85 -9.44 -10.81
N LEU A 361 -15.19 -9.54 -9.53
CA LEU A 361 -16.12 -8.65 -8.85
C LEU A 361 -15.42 -7.91 -7.73
N GLY A 362 -15.79 -6.65 -7.55
CA GLY A 362 -15.32 -5.81 -6.45
C GLY A 362 -16.43 -4.93 -5.88
N VAL A 363 -16.37 -4.72 -4.57
CA VAL A 363 -17.18 -3.72 -3.86
C VAL A 363 -16.24 -2.72 -3.24
N SER A 364 -16.48 -1.44 -3.47
CA SER A 364 -15.76 -0.35 -2.84
C SER A 364 -16.74 0.70 -2.33
N THR A 365 -16.32 1.44 -1.32
CA THR A 365 -17.11 2.49 -0.69
C THR A 365 -16.31 3.78 -0.63
N SER A 366 -16.99 4.90 -0.53
CA SER A 366 -16.37 6.21 -0.37
C SER A 366 -17.21 7.14 0.49
N LYS A 367 -16.68 8.35 0.72
CA LYS A 367 -17.26 9.33 1.65
C LYS A 367 -17.41 8.72 3.04
N ALA A 368 -16.33 8.12 3.54
CA ALA A 368 -16.28 7.66 4.92
C ALA A 368 -16.32 8.86 5.87
N THR A 369 -17.07 8.72 6.96
CA THR A 369 -17.24 9.71 8.03
C THR A 369 -17.33 8.99 9.37
N ASP A 370 -16.96 9.66 10.45
CA ASP A 370 -17.15 9.23 11.84
C ASP A 370 -18.54 9.61 12.39
N GLU A 371 -19.28 10.44 11.66
CA GLU A 371 -20.61 10.89 12.06
C GLU A 371 -21.70 9.99 11.46
N SER A 372 -22.55 9.45 12.32
CA SER A 372 -23.75 8.75 11.92
C SER A 372 -24.89 9.74 11.72
N TYR A 373 -25.02 10.29 10.52
CA TYR A 373 -26.25 10.98 10.16
C TYR A 373 -27.25 9.97 9.60
N GLU A 374 -28.00 9.33 10.46
CA GLU A 374 -29.07 8.44 10.02
C GLU A 374 -30.40 9.17 9.99
N GLN A 375 -30.87 9.48 8.79
CA GLN A 375 -32.27 9.87 8.60
C GLN A 375 -33.10 8.59 8.51
N TYR A 376 -33.62 8.14 9.64
CA TYR A 376 -34.51 6.98 9.68
C TYR A 376 -35.89 7.31 9.11
N ASN A 377 -36.39 6.38 8.29
CA ASN A 377 -37.84 6.27 8.14
C ASN A 377 -38.37 5.60 9.41
N LEU A 378 -39.41 6.15 10.02
CA LEU A 378 -39.95 5.74 11.32
C LEU A 378 -40.29 4.22 11.39
N PHE A 379 -40.56 3.59 10.24
CA PHE A 379 -40.90 2.18 10.11
C PHE A 379 -39.69 1.23 9.98
N ASP A 380 -38.50 1.73 9.71
CA ASP A 380 -37.33 0.90 9.47
C ASP A 380 -36.31 0.91 10.61
N GLN A 381 -36.52 1.77 11.61
CA GLN A 381 -35.56 1.98 12.72
C GLN A 381 -35.27 0.67 13.48
N ASP A 382 -36.33 -0.04 13.92
CA ASP A 382 -36.18 -1.28 14.69
C ASP A 382 -35.43 -2.38 13.91
N LYS A 383 -35.66 -2.46 12.58
CA LYS A 383 -35.00 -3.43 11.71
C LYS A 383 -33.51 -3.14 11.63
N PHE A 384 -33.13 -1.87 11.43
CA PHE A 384 -31.73 -1.47 11.29
C PHE A 384 -30.97 -1.59 12.60
N GLU A 385 -31.54 -1.24 13.73
CA GLU A 385 -30.91 -1.47 15.03
C GLU A 385 -30.64 -2.96 15.28
N ARG A 386 -31.58 -3.84 14.93
CA ARG A 386 -31.36 -5.30 15.03
C ARG A 386 -30.24 -5.78 14.12
N LEU A 387 -30.16 -5.31 12.87
CA LEU A 387 -29.10 -5.67 11.94
C LEU A 387 -27.73 -5.15 12.40
N SER A 388 -27.67 -3.93 12.90
CA SER A 388 -26.43 -3.36 13.46
C SER A 388 -25.93 -4.16 14.67
N LYS A 389 -26.84 -4.55 15.60
CA LYS A 389 -26.50 -5.40 16.74
C LYS A 389 -26.04 -6.78 16.29
N LEU A 390 -26.70 -7.36 15.27
CA LEU A 390 -26.32 -8.66 14.70
C LEU A 390 -24.93 -8.59 14.07
N ASN A 391 -24.67 -7.60 13.22
CA ASN A 391 -23.36 -7.42 12.58
C ASN A 391 -22.25 -7.27 13.64
N SER A 392 -22.49 -6.45 14.68
CA SER A 392 -21.51 -6.27 15.77
C SER A 392 -21.28 -7.55 16.59
N ALA A 393 -22.32 -8.40 16.75
CA ALA A 393 -22.17 -9.69 17.41
C ALA A 393 -21.36 -10.68 16.57
N ILE A 394 -21.59 -10.72 15.26
CA ILE A 394 -20.82 -11.53 14.31
C ILE A 394 -19.34 -11.11 14.32
N ASP A 395 -19.06 -9.81 14.24
CA ASP A 395 -17.69 -9.28 14.28
C ASP A 395 -16.96 -9.74 15.55
N LYS A 396 -17.59 -9.61 16.74
CA LYS A 396 -17.01 -10.06 18.01
C LYS A 396 -16.72 -11.56 18.06
N ILE A 397 -17.54 -12.37 17.42
CA ILE A 397 -17.32 -13.82 17.34
C ILE A 397 -16.12 -14.10 16.43
N ARG A 398 -16.06 -13.45 15.28
CA ARG A 398 -14.94 -13.60 14.32
C ARG A 398 -13.62 -13.11 14.89
N ASP A 399 -13.61 -11.96 15.56
CA ASP A 399 -12.41 -11.43 16.25
C ASP A 399 -11.85 -12.40 17.30
N LYS A 400 -12.75 -13.14 17.99
CA LYS A 400 -12.35 -14.04 19.07
C LYS A 400 -11.98 -15.45 18.59
N TYR A 401 -12.66 -15.95 17.59
CA TYR A 401 -12.58 -17.35 17.18
C TYR A 401 -12.14 -17.57 15.74
N GLY A 402 -11.85 -16.50 15.00
CA GLY A 402 -11.47 -16.53 13.58
C GLY A 402 -12.67 -16.30 12.64
N ASP A 403 -12.37 -15.91 11.40
CA ASP A 403 -13.39 -15.51 10.42
C ASP A 403 -14.36 -16.63 10.05
N ASP A 404 -13.90 -17.89 10.11
CA ASP A 404 -14.70 -19.09 9.78
C ASP A 404 -15.60 -19.57 10.93
N ALA A 405 -15.50 -18.97 12.12
CA ALA A 405 -16.27 -19.40 13.30
C ALA A 405 -17.79 -19.21 13.13
N ILE A 406 -18.19 -18.25 12.30
CA ILE A 406 -19.60 -18.03 11.94
C ILE A 406 -19.69 -17.56 10.50
N VAL A 407 -20.46 -18.32 9.69
CA VAL A 407 -20.71 -18.01 8.27
C VAL A 407 -22.20 -17.98 8.00
N ARG A 408 -22.64 -17.26 6.97
CA ARG A 408 -24.05 -17.29 6.56
C ARG A 408 -24.40 -18.66 5.97
N ALA A 409 -25.62 -19.10 6.16
CA ALA A 409 -26.10 -20.41 5.67
C ALA A 409 -25.88 -20.61 4.16
N CYS A 410 -25.99 -19.54 3.36
CA CYS A 410 -25.72 -19.59 1.92
C CYS A 410 -24.27 -19.89 1.56
N PHE A 411 -23.31 -19.79 2.51
CA PHE A 411 -21.91 -20.15 2.32
C PHE A 411 -21.52 -21.49 2.96
N ALA A 412 -22.44 -22.13 3.73
CA ALA A 412 -22.11 -23.33 4.49
C ALA A 412 -21.74 -24.54 3.62
N ASP A 413 -22.21 -24.61 2.38
CA ASP A 413 -21.91 -25.73 1.46
C ASP A 413 -20.59 -25.55 0.71
N THR A 414 -20.00 -24.36 0.68
CA THR A 414 -18.72 -24.07 0.00
C THR A 414 -17.50 -24.47 0.82
N HIS A 415 -17.64 -24.73 2.12
CA HIS A 415 -16.57 -25.13 3.05
C HIS A 415 -16.41 -26.65 3.22
N LYS A 416 -17.16 -27.47 2.46
CA LYS A 416 -17.11 -28.94 2.57
C LYS A 416 -16.26 -29.65 1.49
N ASN A 417 -15.53 -28.91 0.65
CA ASN A 417 -14.65 -29.52 -0.38
C ASN A 417 -13.21 -29.08 -0.25
#